data_480c55288517cfbf6c0e50913105d0d2
#
_entry.id   480c55288517cfbf6c0e50913105d0d2
#
_cell.length_a   1.000
_cell.length_b   1.000
_cell.length_c   1.000
_cell.angle_alpha   90.00
_cell.angle_beta   90.00
_cell.angle_gamma   90.00
#
_symmetry.space_group_name_H-M   'P 1'
#
loop_
_entity.id
_entity.type
_entity.pdbx_description
1 polymer ?
#
loop_
_entity_poly.entity_id
_entity_poly.type
_entity_poly.pdbx_seq_one_letter_code
_entity_poly.pdbx_strand_id
1 'polypeptide(L)'
;IPVSIPTATPLPTGEVKLSDDNSKIENINTAGTGSTSGISIQQREVEKEPFPGYKTKETSFIFQTPGGAQYALSSYADPITVSYSSPDFKIPDRHAGQRLADGSRIFICCSESGATSYAEITKQDYMKFGAWIGPNGEIDLFAGGFPVGKTPKPAYSWSDDTPETAGKGKITYQVWGIRVKDGQFVTSSYTPPKNSGYTFNPTNTPVLSFITANFNSNKLAGKIIGNSDYGPDVEIKEAQIDGLSFSGDATSGGKTGKLEGKFFGKFNSSYDSDTSIGGKITFDGDRSLDTVFGGVSYKKELESTTDRETTHLTK
;
A
#
# COMPACT_ATOMS: atom_id res chain seq x y z
N ILE A 1 -32.60 3.30 -6.46
CA ILE A 1 -32.39 1.98 -7.09
C ILE A 1 -31.04 1.50 -6.58
N PRO A 2 -30.96 0.34 -5.88
CA PRO A 2 -29.66 -0.20 -5.45
C PRO A 2 -28.84 -0.50 -6.70
N VAL A 3 -27.65 0.09 -6.79
CA VAL A 3 -26.71 -0.26 -7.85
C VAL A 3 -26.23 -1.69 -7.56
N SER A 4 -26.58 -2.62 -8.41
CA SER A 4 -26.08 -4.00 -8.27
C SER A 4 -24.59 -4.01 -8.62
N ILE A 5 -23.75 -4.37 -7.66
CA ILE A 5 -22.33 -4.56 -7.89
C ILE A 5 -22.18 -5.86 -8.71
N PRO A 6 -21.57 -5.81 -9.89
CA PRO A 6 -21.38 -7.02 -10.67
C PRO A 6 -20.49 -8.02 -9.95
N THR A 7 -20.77 -9.29 -10.13
CA THR A 7 -19.96 -10.38 -9.55
C THR A 7 -18.76 -10.64 -10.43
N ALA A 8 -17.57 -10.65 -9.84
CA ALA A 8 -16.32 -10.94 -10.50
C ALA A 8 -16.23 -12.42 -10.95
N THR A 9 -15.64 -12.65 -12.09
CA THR A 9 -15.38 -13.99 -12.61
C THR A 9 -13.92 -14.38 -12.31
N PRO A 10 -13.69 -15.54 -11.70
CA PRO A 10 -12.34 -16.02 -11.46
C PRO A 10 -11.64 -16.36 -12.77
N LEU A 11 -10.33 -16.32 -12.75
CA LEU A 11 -9.51 -16.82 -13.86
C LEU A 11 -9.70 -18.34 -14.00
N PRO A 12 -9.64 -18.88 -15.21
CA PRO A 12 -9.80 -20.32 -15.44
C PRO A 12 -8.76 -21.13 -14.66
N THR A 13 -9.22 -22.18 -14.00
CA THR A 13 -8.35 -23.05 -13.19
C THR A 13 -7.34 -23.75 -14.10
N GLY A 14 -6.05 -23.66 -13.74
CA GLY A 14 -4.96 -24.29 -14.48
C GLY A 14 -4.39 -23.49 -15.64
N GLU A 15 -5.00 -22.35 -15.99
CA GLU A 15 -4.51 -21.48 -17.08
C GLU A 15 -3.61 -20.35 -16.59
N VAL A 16 -3.55 -20.11 -15.27
CA VAL A 16 -2.73 -19.06 -14.72
C VAL A 16 -1.28 -19.51 -14.64
N LYS A 17 -0.44 -18.91 -15.47
CA LYS A 17 1.00 -19.09 -15.41
C LYS A 17 1.59 -18.01 -14.50
N LEU A 18 2.08 -18.39 -13.33
CA LEU A 18 2.77 -17.47 -12.45
C LEU A 18 4.09 -17.01 -13.07
N SER A 19 4.45 -15.76 -12.83
CA SER A 19 5.72 -15.21 -13.30
C SER A 19 6.91 -15.83 -12.54
N ASP A 20 8.08 -15.81 -13.15
CA ASP A 20 9.31 -16.31 -12.52
C ASP A 20 9.65 -15.55 -11.21
N ASP A 21 9.25 -14.28 -11.14
CA ASP A 21 9.45 -13.44 -9.96
C ASP A 21 8.39 -13.63 -8.88
N ASN A 22 7.34 -14.43 -9.13
CA ASN A 22 6.25 -14.62 -8.16
C ASN A 22 6.74 -15.13 -6.80
N SER A 23 7.80 -15.95 -6.76
CA SER A 23 8.38 -16.47 -5.52
C SER A 23 9.01 -15.38 -4.62
N LYS A 24 9.26 -14.19 -5.17
CA LYS A 24 9.81 -13.03 -4.46
C LYS A 24 8.72 -12.19 -3.78
N ILE A 25 7.44 -12.44 -4.09
CA ILE A 25 6.33 -11.72 -3.48
C ILE A 25 6.20 -12.15 -2.02
N GLU A 26 6.07 -11.16 -1.15
CA GLU A 26 5.76 -11.36 0.26
C GLU A 26 4.39 -10.79 0.59
N ASN A 27 3.65 -11.53 1.42
CA ASN A 27 2.32 -11.16 1.89
C ASN A 27 2.33 -10.92 3.39
N ILE A 28 1.63 -9.88 3.82
CA ILE A 28 1.36 -9.55 5.22
C ILE A 28 -0.15 -9.47 5.37
N ASN A 29 -0.75 -10.26 6.24
CA ASN A 29 -2.19 -10.23 6.45
C ASN A 29 -2.59 -10.58 7.88
N THR A 30 -3.83 -10.22 8.24
CA THR A 30 -4.37 -10.43 9.58
C THR A 30 -4.88 -11.86 9.80
N ALA A 31 -5.18 -12.59 8.74
CA ALA A 31 -5.67 -13.98 8.82
C ALA A 31 -4.54 -14.99 9.10
N GLY A 32 -3.30 -14.53 9.23
CA GLY A 32 -2.13 -15.36 9.49
C GLY A 32 -1.11 -15.35 8.36
N THR A 33 -0.07 -16.16 8.49
CA THR A 33 0.98 -16.29 7.50
C THR A 33 0.73 -17.51 6.61
N GLY A 34 0.51 -17.27 5.34
CA GLY A 34 0.39 -18.33 4.34
C GLY A 34 -0.80 -18.17 3.42
N SER A 35 -0.64 -18.66 2.20
CA SER A 35 -1.62 -18.54 1.11
C SER A 35 -2.93 -19.29 1.33
N THR A 36 -3.01 -20.12 2.37
CA THR A 36 -4.19 -20.95 2.69
C THR A 36 -5.11 -20.34 3.74
N SER A 37 -4.65 -19.30 4.45
CA SER A 37 -5.38 -18.70 5.57
C SER A 37 -5.98 -17.33 5.27
N GLY A 38 -5.63 -16.70 4.16
CA GLY A 38 -6.10 -15.38 3.79
C GLY A 38 -5.90 -15.08 2.30
N ILE A 39 -6.05 -13.81 1.93
CA ILE A 39 -5.78 -13.34 0.57
C ILE A 39 -4.26 -13.39 0.31
N SER A 40 -3.89 -13.92 -0.84
CA SER A 40 -2.52 -13.95 -1.33
C SER A 40 -2.41 -13.10 -2.59
N ILE A 41 -1.52 -12.11 -2.57
CA ILE A 41 -1.12 -11.36 -3.77
C ILE A 41 -0.07 -12.16 -4.50
N GLN A 42 -0.25 -12.31 -5.82
CA GLN A 42 0.61 -13.06 -6.71
C GLN A 42 0.83 -12.27 -8.01
N GLN A 43 1.78 -12.68 -8.79
CA GLN A 43 2.03 -12.14 -10.13
C GLN A 43 1.95 -13.26 -11.17
N ARG A 44 1.22 -13.01 -12.25
CA ARG A 44 1.16 -13.89 -13.40
C ARG A 44 1.85 -13.31 -14.63
N GLU A 45 2.26 -14.20 -15.52
CA GLU A 45 2.67 -13.86 -16.88
C GLU A 45 1.42 -13.86 -17.78
N VAL A 46 1.30 -12.85 -18.62
CA VAL A 46 0.23 -12.71 -19.61
C VAL A 46 0.88 -12.55 -20.98
N GLU A 47 0.53 -13.43 -21.92
CA GLU A 47 0.93 -13.26 -23.31
C GLU A 47 -0.03 -12.28 -23.97
N LYS A 48 0.49 -11.26 -24.62
CA LYS A 48 -0.26 -10.32 -25.45
C LYS A 48 0.23 -10.38 -26.88
N GLU A 49 -0.70 -10.21 -27.78
CA GLU A 49 -0.42 -10.10 -29.22
C GLU A 49 -0.90 -8.72 -29.71
N PRO A 50 -0.14 -7.65 -29.45
CA PRO A 50 -0.56 -6.29 -29.82
C PRO A 50 -0.72 -6.10 -31.33
N PHE A 51 -0.01 -6.91 -32.13
CA PHE A 51 -0.14 -6.97 -33.59
C PHE A 51 -0.07 -8.45 -34.04
N PRO A 52 -0.74 -8.83 -35.12
CA PRO A 52 -0.70 -10.19 -35.63
C PRO A 52 0.73 -10.71 -35.78
N GLY A 53 1.04 -11.82 -35.15
CA GLY A 53 2.35 -12.47 -35.16
C GLY A 53 3.39 -11.87 -34.23
N TYR A 54 3.09 -10.78 -33.49
CA TYR A 54 4.02 -10.17 -32.52
C TYR A 54 3.54 -10.45 -31.09
N LYS A 55 4.15 -11.44 -30.46
CA LYS A 55 3.82 -11.84 -29.10
C LYS A 55 4.75 -11.16 -28.10
N THR A 56 4.16 -10.57 -27.07
CA THR A 56 4.87 -9.99 -25.93
C THR A 56 4.42 -10.66 -24.65
N LYS A 57 5.31 -10.73 -23.68
CA LYS A 57 5.00 -11.19 -22.33
C LYS A 57 4.96 -10.00 -21.41
N GLU A 58 3.88 -9.87 -20.69
CA GLU A 58 3.72 -8.88 -19.62
C GLU A 58 3.43 -9.60 -18.31
N THR A 59 3.72 -8.96 -17.22
CA THR A 59 3.36 -9.46 -15.91
C THR A 59 2.25 -8.60 -15.32
N SER A 60 1.33 -9.21 -14.57
CA SER A 60 0.29 -8.49 -13.85
C SER A 60 0.02 -9.13 -12.49
N PHE A 61 -0.39 -8.29 -11.54
CA PHE A 61 -0.82 -8.79 -10.24
C PHE A 61 -2.17 -9.52 -10.35
N ILE A 62 -2.29 -10.56 -9.55
CA ILE A 62 -3.52 -11.27 -9.28
C ILE A 62 -3.66 -11.46 -7.77
N PHE A 63 -4.84 -11.82 -7.32
CA PHE A 63 -5.01 -12.29 -5.96
C PHE A 63 -5.67 -13.67 -5.94
N GLN A 64 -5.37 -14.42 -4.90
CA GLN A 64 -5.96 -15.71 -4.63
C GLN A 64 -6.75 -15.65 -3.32
N THR A 65 -7.99 -16.10 -3.37
CA THR A 65 -8.82 -16.24 -2.17
C THR A 65 -8.42 -17.46 -1.34
N PRO A 66 -8.82 -17.53 -0.06
CA PRO A 66 -8.56 -18.72 0.77
C PRO A 66 -9.07 -20.02 0.16
N GLY A 67 -10.14 -19.97 -0.64
CA GLY A 67 -10.68 -21.12 -1.35
C GLY A 67 -9.89 -21.54 -2.60
N GLY A 68 -8.85 -20.82 -2.98
CA GLY A 68 -7.98 -21.12 -4.10
C GLY A 68 -8.37 -20.46 -5.43
N ALA A 69 -9.50 -19.77 -5.52
CA ALA A 69 -9.90 -19.04 -6.72
C ALA A 69 -8.99 -17.83 -6.94
N GLN A 70 -8.55 -17.63 -8.19
CA GLN A 70 -7.65 -16.57 -8.59
C GLN A 70 -8.38 -15.54 -9.45
N TYR A 71 -8.07 -14.27 -9.25
CA TYR A 71 -8.70 -13.15 -9.93
C TYR A 71 -7.65 -12.18 -10.45
N ALA A 72 -7.86 -11.63 -11.65
CA ALA A 72 -7.02 -10.59 -12.20
C ALA A 72 -7.27 -9.27 -11.47
N LEU A 73 -6.22 -8.64 -10.99
CA LEU A 73 -6.32 -7.38 -10.24
C LEU A 73 -6.80 -6.22 -11.10
N SER A 74 -6.35 -6.17 -12.36
CA SER A 74 -6.74 -5.12 -13.32
C SER A 74 -8.24 -5.06 -13.61
N SER A 75 -8.98 -6.14 -13.33
CA SER A 75 -10.44 -6.17 -13.52
C SER A 75 -11.21 -5.67 -12.29
N TYR A 76 -10.57 -5.58 -11.15
CA TYR A 76 -11.21 -5.33 -9.83
C TYR A 76 -10.51 -4.28 -9.01
N ALA A 77 -9.39 -3.77 -9.52
CA ALA A 77 -8.76 -2.64 -8.92
C ALA A 77 -9.76 -1.50 -8.99
N ASP A 78 -10.16 -1.18 -7.83
CA ASP A 78 -10.94 -0.09 -7.35
C ASP A 78 -11.62 0.79 -8.41
N PRO A 79 -12.94 0.94 -8.25
CA PRO A 79 -13.70 1.95 -8.95
C PRO A 79 -13.40 3.39 -8.52
N ILE A 80 -12.30 3.71 -7.84
CA ILE A 80 -11.88 5.10 -7.71
C ILE A 80 -11.44 5.57 -9.10
N THR A 81 -12.42 5.68 -9.97
CA THR A 81 -12.28 6.40 -11.21
C THR A 81 -12.18 7.87 -10.82
N VAL A 82 -10.98 8.34 -10.62
CA VAL A 82 -10.70 9.75 -10.39
C VAL A 82 -11.04 10.46 -11.69
N SER A 83 -12.21 11.05 -11.75
CA SER A 83 -12.52 11.99 -12.82
C SER A 83 -11.81 13.30 -12.53
N TYR A 84 -10.76 13.59 -13.27
CA TYR A 84 -9.94 14.80 -13.12
C TYR A 84 -10.65 16.12 -13.43
N SER A 85 -11.87 16.06 -13.87
CA SER A 85 -12.62 17.24 -14.29
C SER A 85 -13.35 17.98 -13.18
N SER A 86 -13.40 17.41 -11.96
CA SER A 86 -14.09 18.05 -10.85
C SER A 86 -13.13 18.64 -9.82
N PRO A 87 -13.17 19.95 -9.56
CA PRO A 87 -12.37 20.57 -8.51
C PRO A 87 -12.74 20.11 -7.09
N ASP A 88 -13.87 19.47 -6.93
CA ASP A 88 -14.43 19.02 -5.65
C ASP A 88 -14.36 17.49 -5.48
N PHE A 89 -13.48 16.83 -6.23
CA PHE A 89 -13.35 15.40 -6.16
C PHE A 89 -12.93 14.95 -4.74
N LYS A 90 -13.75 14.13 -4.14
CA LYS A 90 -13.49 13.48 -2.86
C LYS A 90 -13.55 11.97 -3.05
N ILE A 91 -12.50 11.25 -2.65
CA ILE A 91 -12.57 9.80 -2.54
C ILE A 91 -13.57 9.45 -1.44
N PRO A 92 -14.57 8.60 -1.72
CA PRO A 92 -15.47 8.14 -0.67
C PRO A 92 -14.71 7.48 0.48
N ASP A 93 -15.14 7.73 1.69
CA ASP A 93 -14.54 7.10 2.88
C ASP A 93 -15.13 5.70 3.14
N ARG A 94 -16.16 5.31 2.39
CA ARG A 94 -16.85 4.03 2.50
C ARG A 94 -17.04 3.39 1.14
N HIS A 95 -16.70 2.10 1.05
CA HIS A 95 -16.72 1.33 -0.18
C HIS A 95 -17.52 0.03 -0.03
N ALA A 96 -18.27 -0.31 -1.06
CA ALA A 96 -18.97 -1.59 -1.11
C ALA A 96 -18.03 -2.76 -1.46
N GLY A 97 -16.95 -2.47 -2.15
CA GLY A 97 -16.03 -3.46 -2.69
C GLY A 97 -16.58 -4.22 -3.89
N GLN A 98 -15.80 -5.15 -4.40
CA GLN A 98 -16.17 -6.04 -5.50
C GLN A 98 -16.69 -7.36 -4.94
N ARG A 99 -17.80 -7.85 -5.47
CA ARG A 99 -18.34 -9.19 -5.14
C ARG A 99 -17.59 -10.25 -5.92
N LEU A 100 -17.21 -11.33 -5.25
CA LEU A 100 -16.56 -12.50 -5.85
C LEU A 100 -17.57 -13.64 -6.05
N ALA A 101 -17.18 -14.65 -6.85
CA ALA A 101 -18.06 -15.75 -7.23
C ALA A 101 -18.53 -16.62 -6.06
N ASP A 102 -17.76 -16.70 -4.98
CA ASP A 102 -18.10 -17.43 -3.75
C ASP A 102 -19.01 -16.63 -2.79
N GLY A 103 -19.42 -15.43 -3.17
CA GLY A 103 -20.23 -14.54 -2.35
C GLY A 103 -19.42 -13.63 -1.41
N SER A 104 -18.10 -13.80 -1.36
CA SER A 104 -17.23 -12.88 -0.63
C SER A 104 -17.13 -11.52 -1.32
N ARG A 105 -16.57 -10.54 -0.63
CA ARG A 105 -16.30 -9.20 -1.16
C ARG A 105 -14.86 -8.81 -0.90
N ILE A 106 -14.29 -8.05 -1.82
CA ILE A 106 -12.93 -7.56 -1.71
C ILE A 106 -12.85 -6.08 -2.08
N PHE A 107 -11.99 -5.37 -1.39
CA PHE A 107 -11.59 -4.01 -1.73
C PHE A 107 -10.07 -3.94 -1.78
N ILE A 108 -9.52 -3.60 -2.94
CA ILE A 108 -8.06 -3.57 -3.16
C ILE A 108 -7.66 -2.18 -3.63
N CYS A 109 -6.72 -1.59 -2.96
CA CYS A 109 -5.99 -0.42 -3.42
C CYS A 109 -4.71 -0.85 -4.15
N CYS A 110 -4.42 -0.33 -5.25
CA CYS A 110 -5.12 0.61 -6.10
C CYS A 110 -4.88 0.22 -7.56
N SER A 111 -5.64 0.81 -8.47
CA SER A 111 -5.61 0.44 -9.89
C SER A 111 -4.24 0.64 -10.54
N GLU A 112 -3.85 -0.30 -11.38
CA GLU A 112 -2.68 -0.17 -12.26
C GLU A 112 -2.97 0.74 -13.46
N SER A 113 -4.23 0.87 -13.85
CA SER A 113 -4.62 1.61 -15.05
C SER A 113 -5.19 2.97 -14.72
N GLY A 114 -4.63 4.02 -15.29
CA GLY A 114 -5.20 5.36 -15.30
C GLY A 114 -4.86 6.23 -14.09
N ALA A 115 -3.99 5.78 -13.21
CA ALA A 115 -3.40 6.67 -12.22
C ALA A 115 -2.48 7.66 -12.95
N THR A 116 -3.04 8.75 -13.39
CA THR A 116 -2.25 9.90 -13.80
C THR A 116 -1.76 10.63 -12.55
N SER A 117 -0.81 11.48 -12.70
CA SER A 117 0.08 12.14 -11.74
C SER A 117 -0.54 12.78 -10.48
N TYR A 118 -1.83 12.65 -10.24
CA TYR A 118 -2.51 13.43 -9.18
C TYR A 118 -2.81 12.67 -7.90
N ALA A 119 -2.85 11.37 -7.94
CA ALA A 119 -3.05 10.54 -6.76
C ALA A 119 -1.92 9.53 -6.66
N GLU A 120 -0.72 10.01 -6.29
CA GLU A 120 0.46 9.16 -6.17
C GLU A 120 0.21 7.96 -5.25
N ILE A 121 -0.62 8.13 -4.22
CA ILE A 121 -1.00 7.04 -3.32
C ILE A 121 -1.73 5.91 -4.04
N THR A 122 -2.38 6.18 -5.16
CA THR A 122 -3.06 5.16 -5.96
C THR A 122 -2.13 4.46 -6.95
N LYS A 123 -0.91 4.97 -7.12
CA LYS A 123 0.11 4.42 -8.00
C LYS A 123 0.96 3.39 -7.26
N GLN A 124 0.39 2.22 -7.01
CA GLN A 124 1.06 1.13 -6.30
C GLN A 124 1.60 0.09 -7.30
N ASP A 125 2.75 0.38 -7.92
CA ASP A 125 3.31 -0.46 -8.97
C ASP A 125 3.93 -1.77 -8.44
N TYR A 126 4.35 -1.79 -7.18
CA TYR A 126 5.11 -2.91 -6.61
C TYR A 126 4.40 -3.65 -5.49
N MET A 127 3.26 -3.14 -5.03
CA MET A 127 2.48 -3.75 -3.97
C MET A 127 1.00 -3.44 -4.10
N LYS A 128 0.19 -4.28 -3.50
CA LYS A 128 -1.25 -4.06 -3.34
C LYS A 128 -1.63 -4.28 -1.89
N PHE A 129 -2.66 -3.58 -1.43
CA PHE A 129 -3.19 -3.75 -0.09
C PHE A 129 -4.71 -3.58 -0.10
N GLY A 130 -5.37 -4.17 0.85
CA GLY A 130 -6.82 -4.14 0.87
C GLY A 130 -7.44 -4.96 1.99
N ALA A 131 -8.71 -5.23 1.84
CA ALA A 131 -9.49 -6.02 2.77
C ALA A 131 -10.42 -6.98 2.04
N TRP A 132 -10.67 -8.13 2.65
CA TRP A 132 -11.57 -9.15 2.17
C TRP A 132 -12.56 -9.51 3.26
N ILE A 133 -13.82 -9.68 2.89
CA ILE A 133 -14.87 -10.17 3.75
C ILE A 133 -15.39 -11.46 3.15
N GLY A 134 -15.15 -12.58 3.81
CA GLY A 134 -15.56 -13.89 3.37
C GLY A 134 -17.07 -14.11 3.41
N PRO A 135 -17.54 -15.21 2.80
CA PRO A 135 -18.97 -15.52 2.71
C PRO A 135 -19.63 -15.76 4.08
N ASN A 136 -18.84 -16.12 5.08
CA ASN A 136 -19.33 -16.34 6.45
C ASN A 136 -18.93 -15.20 7.41
N GLY A 137 -18.52 -14.05 6.88
CA GLY A 137 -18.12 -12.89 7.67
C GLY A 137 -16.68 -12.90 8.15
N GLU A 138 -15.83 -13.80 7.65
CA GLU A 138 -14.39 -13.78 7.90
C GLU A 138 -13.79 -12.48 7.37
N ILE A 139 -12.81 -11.94 8.07
CA ILE A 139 -12.12 -10.71 7.66
C ILE A 139 -10.64 -10.97 7.51
N ASP A 140 -10.09 -10.56 6.38
CA ASP A 140 -8.65 -10.49 6.17
C ASP A 140 -8.26 -9.10 5.66
N LEU A 141 -7.36 -8.43 6.37
CA LEU A 141 -6.68 -7.23 5.91
C LEU A 141 -5.30 -7.64 5.44
N PHE A 142 -4.94 -7.26 4.23
CA PHE A 142 -3.73 -7.77 3.58
C PHE A 142 -2.94 -6.69 2.87
N ALA A 143 -1.64 -6.88 2.80
CA ALA A 143 -0.72 -6.19 1.91
C ALA A 143 0.23 -7.22 1.30
N GLY A 144 0.59 -7.05 0.06
CA GLY A 144 1.51 -7.96 -0.61
C GLY A 144 2.16 -7.33 -1.84
N GLY A 145 3.35 -7.77 -2.16
CA GLY A 145 4.10 -7.26 -3.28
C GLY A 145 5.56 -7.65 -3.27
N PHE A 146 6.36 -6.93 -4.04
CA PHE A 146 7.80 -7.14 -4.13
C PHE A 146 8.54 -6.33 -3.08
N PRO A 147 9.16 -6.97 -2.07
CA PRO A 147 10.03 -6.26 -1.14
C PRO A 147 11.19 -5.63 -1.89
N VAL A 148 11.64 -4.47 -1.42
CA VAL A 148 12.86 -3.85 -1.94
C VAL A 148 14.06 -4.80 -1.74
N GLY A 149 14.99 -4.83 -2.70
CA GLY A 149 16.18 -5.68 -2.60
C GLY A 149 17.27 -5.13 -1.68
N LYS A 150 17.14 -3.86 -1.28
CA LYS A 150 18.08 -3.14 -0.41
C LYS A 150 17.32 -2.14 0.44
N THR A 151 17.93 -1.71 1.54
CA THR A 151 17.38 -0.62 2.36
C THR A 151 17.07 0.60 1.47
N PRO A 152 15.87 1.16 1.57
CA PRO A 152 15.48 2.35 0.80
C PRO A 152 16.47 3.49 1.00
N LYS A 153 16.75 4.20 -0.08
CA LYS A 153 17.68 5.32 -0.09
C LYS A 153 16.95 6.61 -0.43
N PRO A 154 17.18 7.67 0.29
CA PRO A 154 16.63 8.97 -0.04
C PRO A 154 17.42 9.73 -1.14
N ALA A 155 18.30 9.08 -1.88
CA ALA A 155 19.08 9.70 -2.95
C ALA A 155 18.19 10.22 -4.08
N TYR A 156 18.55 11.40 -4.61
CA TYR A 156 17.79 12.09 -5.68
C TYR A 156 18.46 11.99 -7.05
N SER A 157 19.76 11.72 -7.10
CA SER A 157 20.54 11.67 -8.34
C SER A 157 21.66 10.64 -8.28
N TRP A 158 22.28 10.41 -9.43
CA TRP A 158 23.44 9.52 -9.56
C TRP A 158 24.64 9.96 -8.70
N SER A 159 24.78 11.27 -8.52
CA SER A 159 25.87 11.85 -7.74
C SER A 159 25.69 11.69 -6.22
N ASP A 160 24.48 11.41 -5.78
CA ASP A 160 24.15 11.34 -4.36
C ASP A 160 24.30 9.93 -3.78
N ASP A 161 24.52 8.92 -4.64
CA ASP A 161 24.65 7.53 -4.25
C ASP A 161 26.09 7.18 -3.90
N THR A 162 26.59 7.75 -2.83
CA THR A 162 27.88 7.34 -2.26
C THR A 162 27.67 6.23 -1.23
N PRO A 163 28.68 5.36 -0.97
CA PRO A 163 28.60 4.36 0.10
C PRO A 163 28.26 4.97 1.46
N GLU A 164 28.65 6.21 1.69
CA GLU A 164 28.42 6.91 2.96
C GLU A 164 26.98 7.40 3.13
N THR A 165 26.27 7.70 2.05
CA THR A 165 24.87 8.12 2.08
C THR A 165 23.89 6.96 1.87
N ALA A 166 24.37 5.79 1.51
CA ALA A 166 23.54 4.62 1.28
C ALA A 166 22.77 4.18 2.54
N GLY A 167 21.45 4.15 2.44
CA GLY A 167 20.56 3.75 3.53
C GLY A 167 20.46 4.77 4.67
N LYS A 168 20.90 6.02 4.45
CA LYS A 168 20.79 7.13 5.41
C LYS A 168 19.79 8.16 4.94
N GLY A 169 19.35 9.02 5.87
CA GLY A 169 18.35 10.04 5.62
C GLY A 169 16.94 9.58 5.95
N LYS A 170 15.95 10.33 5.47
CA LYS A 170 14.54 10.11 5.77
C LYS A 170 13.72 10.00 4.50
N ILE A 171 12.76 9.11 4.50
CA ILE A 171 11.72 9.03 3.47
C ILE A 171 10.37 9.16 4.15
N THR A 172 9.59 10.13 3.74
CA THR A 172 8.20 10.29 4.15
C THR A 172 7.30 9.67 3.09
N TYR A 173 6.45 8.75 3.53
CA TYR A 173 5.47 8.06 2.71
C TYR A 173 4.10 8.69 2.93
N GLN A 174 3.39 8.94 1.85
CA GLN A 174 1.98 9.25 1.88
C GLN A 174 1.22 7.93 1.90
N VAL A 175 0.37 7.74 2.90
CA VAL A 175 -0.29 6.46 3.15
C VAL A 175 -1.81 6.57 3.20
N TRP A 176 -2.47 5.46 3.00
CA TRP A 176 -3.91 5.32 3.09
C TRP A 176 -4.25 4.05 3.86
N GLY A 177 -5.10 4.18 4.87
CA GLY A 177 -5.52 3.07 5.72
C GLY A 177 -6.87 2.51 5.32
N ILE A 178 -7.04 1.20 5.48
CA ILE A 178 -8.29 0.47 5.23
C ILE A 178 -8.66 -0.30 6.49
N ARG A 179 -9.92 -0.23 6.86
CA ARG A 179 -10.56 -1.01 7.93
C ARG A 179 -11.81 -1.70 7.40
N VAL A 180 -12.27 -2.69 8.12
CA VAL A 180 -13.61 -3.26 7.94
C VAL A 180 -14.45 -2.94 9.18
N LYS A 181 -15.56 -2.25 8.98
CA LYS A 181 -16.49 -1.88 10.05
C LYS A 181 -17.92 -2.17 9.60
N ASP A 182 -18.66 -2.89 10.44
CA ASP A 182 -20.08 -3.23 10.18
C ASP A 182 -20.29 -3.84 8.78
N GLY A 183 -19.38 -4.71 8.35
CA GLY A 183 -19.43 -5.36 7.04
C GLY A 183 -19.19 -4.42 5.86
N GLN A 184 -18.59 -3.23 6.09
CA GLN A 184 -18.23 -2.26 5.08
C GLN A 184 -16.71 -2.02 5.07
N PHE A 185 -16.18 -1.75 3.88
CA PHE A 185 -14.81 -1.27 3.74
C PHE A 185 -14.79 0.23 3.97
N VAL A 186 -13.96 0.67 4.90
CA VAL A 186 -13.81 2.08 5.23
C VAL A 186 -12.36 2.49 5.12
N THR A 187 -12.12 3.70 4.64
CA THR A 187 -10.78 4.20 4.37
C THR A 187 -10.48 5.44 5.19
N SER A 188 -9.22 5.63 5.51
CA SER A 188 -8.74 6.84 6.18
C SER A 188 -8.94 8.07 5.31
N SER A 189 -8.87 9.24 5.92
CA SER A 189 -9.05 10.49 5.22
C SER A 189 -7.99 10.70 4.16
N TYR A 190 -8.44 10.87 2.95
CA TYR A 190 -7.63 11.23 1.81
C TYR A 190 -8.39 12.19 0.92
N THR A 191 -7.82 13.35 0.69
CA THR A 191 -8.33 14.30 -0.29
C THR A 191 -7.18 14.61 -1.24
N PRO A 192 -7.30 14.32 -2.55
CA PRO A 192 -6.27 14.70 -3.51
C PRO A 192 -6.06 16.21 -3.46
N PRO A 193 -4.83 16.69 -3.61
CA PRO A 193 -4.59 18.13 -3.68
C PRO A 193 -5.39 18.73 -4.82
N LYS A 194 -6.12 19.82 -4.52
CA LYS A 194 -6.77 20.59 -5.54
C LYS A 194 -5.68 21.25 -6.37
N ASN A 195 -5.24 20.63 -7.43
CA ASN A 195 -4.62 21.39 -8.49
C ASN A 195 -4.30 20.65 -9.78
N SER A 196 -4.56 21.32 -10.84
CA SER A 196 -4.19 20.99 -12.22
C SER A 196 -2.75 21.41 -12.60
N GLY A 197 -1.94 21.85 -11.69
CA GLY A 197 -0.59 22.31 -11.99
C GLY A 197 0.36 22.04 -10.84
N TYR A 198 1.15 21.07 -10.95
CA TYR A 198 2.47 20.75 -10.33
C TYR A 198 2.96 21.48 -9.05
N THR A 199 2.14 22.29 -8.41
CA THR A 199 2.51 23.01 -7.19
C THR A 199 1.62 22.57 -6.04
N PHE A 200 2.21 21.79 -5.16
CA PHE A 200 1.68 21.52 -3.83
C PHE A 200 1.51 22.85 -3.08
N ASN A 201 0.28 23.22 -2.76
CA ASN A 201 0.04 24.39 -1.93
C ASN A 201 -0.26 23.94 -0.49
N PRO A 202 0.70 24.06 0.44
CA PRO A 202 0.55 23.55 1.81
C PRO A 202 -0.57 24.24 2.60
N THR A 203 -1.03 25.41 2.19
CA THR A 203 -2.06 26.16 2.94
C THR A 203 -3.48 25.68 2.66
N ASN A 204 -3.72 24.98 1.55
CA ASN A 204 -5.02 24.44 1.15
C ASN A 204 -5.01 22.92 1.01
N THR A 205 -3.97 22.26 1.49
CA THR A 205 -3.86 20.81 1.37
C THR A 205 -4.70 20.16 2.45
N PRO A 206 -5.54 19.20 2.09
CA PRO A 206 -6.26 18.42 3.07
C PRO A 206 -5.27 17.63 3.92
N VAL A 207 -5.69 17.28 5.11
CA VAL A 207 -4.88 16.50 6.05
C VAL A 207 -4.59 15.15 5.42
N LEU A 208 -3.36 14.94 5.02
CA LEU A 208 -2.87 13.68 4.49
C LEU A 208 -2.24 12.85 5.60
N SER A 209 -2.31 11.55 5.44
CA SER A 209 -1.65 10.61 6.34
C SER A 209 -0.21 10.41 5.89
N PHE A 210 0.74 10.58 6.82
CA PHE A 210 2.16 10.44 6.54
C PHE A 210 2.84 9.51 7.54
N ILE A 211 3.74 8.68 7.02
CA ILE A 211 4.66 7.86 7.82
C ILE A 211 6.07 8.15 7.35
N THR A 212 6.94 8.54 8.28
CA THR A 212 8.34 8.84 7.99
C THR A 212 9.24 7.72 8.50
N ALA A 213 10.03 7.15 7.62
CA ALA A 213 11.11 6.24 7.93
C ALA A 213 12.42 7.01 8.02
N ASN A 214 13.04 6.99 9.20
CA ASN A 214 14.33 7.60 9.45
C ASN A 214 15.40 6.50 9.49
N PHE A 215 16.15 6.37 8.41
CA PHE A 215 17.19 5.34 8.27
C PHE A 215 18.48 5.68 9.00
N ASN A 216 18.64 6.90 9.53
CA ASN A 216 19.77 7.25 10.40
C ASN A 216 19.61 6.63 11.78
N SER A 217 18.40 6.69 12.32
CA SER A 217 18.06 6.16 13.64
C SER A 217 17.40 4.78 13.59
N ASN A 218 17.08 4.26 12.41
CA ASN A 218 16.27 3.06 12.20
C ASN A 218 14.91 3.12 12.91
N LYS A 219 14.27 4.28 12.87
CA LYS A 219 12.97 4.52 13.48
C LYS A 219 11.94 4.93 12.43
N LEU A 220 10.70 4.56 12.72
CA LEU A 220 9.55 4.89 11.89
C LEU A 220 8.48 5.50 12.78
N ALA A 221 7.91 6.63 12.33
CA ALA A 221 6.84 7.32 13.04
C ALA A 221 5.88 7.98 12.07
N GLY A 222 4.65 8.18 12.48
CA GLY A 222 3.66 8.85 11.64
C GLY A 222 2.25 8.70 12.15
N LYS A 223 1.31 9.14 11.31
CA LYS A 223 -0.10 9.12 11.64
C LYS A 223 -0.95 8.81 10.40
N ILE A 224 -1.98 7.99 10.60
CA ILE A 224 -3.05 7.76 9.65
C ILE A 224 -4.27 8.50 10.18
N ILE A 225 -4.75 9.48 9.43
CA ILE A 225 -5.83 10.35 9.85
C ILE A 225 -7.18 9.70 9.56
N GLY A 226 -7.97 9.55 10.60
CA GLY A 226 -9.30 8.97 10.52
C GLY A 226 -10.38 9.96 10.09
N ASN A 227 -11.59 9.47 10.09
CA ASN A 227 -12.82 10.22 9.81
C ASN A 227 -14.01 9.54 10.49
N SER A 228 -15.22 10.03 10.25
CA SER A 228 -16.42 9.48 10.88
C SER A 228 -16.69 8.02 10.52
N ASP A 229 -16.33 7.57 9.33
CA ASP A 229 -16.51 6.18 8.89
C ASP A 229 -15.36 5.27 9.34
N TYR A 230 -14.13 5.69 9.10
CA TYR A 230 -12.94 4.93 9.47
C TYR A 230 -12.75 4.85 11.00
N GLY A 231 -13.11 5.89 11.71
CA GLY A 231 -12.95 6.00 13.15
C GLY A 231 -11.69 6.78 13.54
N PRO A 232 -11.15 6.54 14.75
CA PRO A 232 -10.05 7.33 15.28
C PRO A 232 -8.77 7.18 14.46
N ASP A 233 -7.94 8.23 14.54
CA ASP A 233 -6.59 8.24 13.97
C ASP A 233 -5.78 7.05 14.48
N VAL A 234 -4.84 6.61 13.66
CA VAL A 234 -3.76 5.70 14.09
C VAL A 234 -2.49 6.51 14.27
N GLU A 235 -1.84 6.38 15.41
CA GLU A 235 -0.57 7.03 15.70
C GLU A 235 0.53 5.99 15.92
N ILE A 236 1.61 6.13 15.17
CA ILE A 236 2.87 5.40 15.35
C ILE A 236 3.87 6.39 15.93
N LYS A 237 4.14 6.33 17.24
CA LYS A 237 5.08 7.25 17.89
C LYS A 237 6.52 6.87 17.57
N GLU A 238 6.82 5.60 17.68
CA GLU A 238 8.13 5.05 17.38
C GLU A 238 8.02 3.55 17.10
N ALA A 239 8.42 3.16 15.92
CA ALA A 239 8.58 1.75 15.54
C ALA A 239 10.02 1.51 15.09
N GLN A 240 10.48 0.28 15.20
CA GLN A 240 11.83 -0.11 14.84
C GLN A 240 11.88 -0.57 13.38
N ILE A 241 12.85 -0.04 12.63
CA ILE A 241 13.22 -0.55 11.30
C ILE A 241 14.33 -1.60 11.51
N ASP A 242 14.10 -2.78 10.96
CA ASP A 242 15.07 -3.88 10.92
C ASP A 242 15.24 -4.35 9.48
N GLY A 243 16.32 -3.90 8.85
CA GLY A 243 16.57 -4.15 7.44
C GLY A 243 15.46 -3.62 6.53
N LEU A 244 14.69 -4.51 5.93
CA LEU A 244 13.63 -4.21 4.95
C LEU A 244 12.23 -4.25 5.56
N SER A 245 12.12 -4.47 6.85
CA SER A 245 10.88 -4.58 7.62
C SER A 245 10.85 -3.55 8.74
N PHE A 246 9.70 -3.36 9.30
CA PHE A 246 9.52 -2.56 10.52
C PHE A 246 8.44 -3.17 11.39
N SER A 247 8.57 -2.95 12.69
CA SER A 247 7.59 -3.41 13.68
C SER A 247 7.58 -2.52 14.91
N GLY A 248 6.50 -2.56 15.65
CA GLY A 248 6.36 -1.79 16.89
C GLY A 248 4.92 -1.69 17.34
N ASP A 249 4.66 -0.68 18.14
CA ASP A 249 3.34 -0.39 18.64
C ASP A 249 2.72 0.81 17.92
N ALA A 250 1.40 0.76 17.74
CA ALA A 250 0.59 1.87 17.28
C ALA A 250 -0.63 2.04 18.19
N THR A 251 -1.15 3.24 18.27
CA THR A 251 -2.33 3.53 19.08
C THR A 251 -3.48 4.06 18.24
N SER A 252 -4.70 3.70 18.59
CA SER A 252 -5.92 4.23 17.99
C SER A 252 -7.06 4.13 18.98
N GLY A 253 -7.82 5.22 19.16
CA GLY A 253 -8.96 5.25 20.07
C GLY A 253 -8.61 4.83 21.52
N GLY A 254 -7.42 5.15 22.01
CA GLY A 254 -6.95 4.75 23.33
C GLY A 254 -6.54 3.28 23.47
N LYS A 255 -6.52 2.52 22.39
CA LYS A 255 -6.05 1.13 22.35
C LYS A 255 -4.66 1.06 21.74
N THR A 256 -3.87 0.08 22.18
CA THR A 256 -2.55 -0.22 21.61
C THR A 256 -2.66 -1.45 20.71
N GLY A 257 -2.12 -1.33 19.51
CA GLY A 257 -2.04 -2.40 18.52
C GLY A 257 -0.61 -2.72 18.15
N LYS A 258 -0.41 -3.84 17.47
CA LYS A 258 0.87 -4.30 16.96
C LYS A 258 1.01 -3.97 15.49
N LEU A 259 2.06 -3.23 15.17
CA LEU A 259 2.44 -2.85 13.82
C LEU A 259 3.47 -3.83 13.25
N GLU A 260 3.23 -4.29 12.04
CA GLU A 260 4.19 -5.02 11.22
C GLU A 260 4.10 -4.53 9.78
N GLY A 261 5.24 -4.34 9.13
CA GLY A 261 5.24 -3.88 7.75
C GLY A 261 6.58 -4.07 7.05
N LYS A 262 6.57 -3.71 5.77
CA LYS A 262 7.71 -3.84 4.87
C LYS A 262 7.80 -2.66 3.91
N PHE A 263 9.01 -2.49 3.38
CA PHE A 263 9.24 -1.61 2.24
C PHE A 263 9.17 -2.43 0.96
N PHE A 264 8.39 -1.94 0.00
CA PHE A 264 8.19 -2.55 -1.31
C PHE A 264 8.80 -1.68 -2.39
N GLY A 265 9.21 -2.28 -3.49
CA GLY A 265 9.82 -1.55 -4.58
C GLY A 265 10.32 -2.44 -5.69
N LYS A 266 10.98 -1.84 -6.68
CA LYS A 266 11.55 -2.58 -7.79
C LYS A 266 12.75 -3.40 -7.35
N PHE A 267 12.71 -4.68 -7.68
CA PHE A 267 13.82 -5.57 -7.44
C PHE A 267 14.99 -5.21 -8.37
N ASN A 268 16.16 -4.97 -7.82
CA ASN A 268 17.42 -4.68 -8.55
C ASN A 268 17.60 -3.30 -9.20
N SER A 269 16.78 -2.30 -8.93
CA SER A 269 17.10 -0.98 -9.41
C SER A 269 17.92 -0.22 -8.38
N SER A 270 19.14 0.14 -8.76
CA SER A 270 20.00 1.01 -7.95
C SER A 270 19.58 2.48 -8.00
N TYR A 271 18.62 2.81 -8.87
CA TYR A 271 18.20 4.18 -9.17
C TYR A 271 16.76 4.47 -8.78
N ASP A 272 15.98 3.46 -8.40
CA ASP A 272 14.58 3.66 -8.06
C ASP A 272 14.46 4.11 -6.62
N SER A 273 14.48 5.41 -6.45
CA SER A 273 14.17 6.06 -5.19
C SER A 273 12.68 5.99 -4.84
N ASP A 274 11.86 5.48 -5.76
CA ASP A 274 10.42 5.34 -5.57
C ASP A 274 10.11 3.99 -4.93
N THR A 275 9.95 4.02 -3.63
CA THR A 275 9.54 2.87 -2.84
C THR A 275 8.15 3.06 -2.31
N SER A 276 7.49 1.94 -2.04
CA SER A 276 6.22 1.89 -1.33
C SER A 276 6.42 1.36 0.08
N ILE A 277 5.51 1.69 0.96
CA ILE A 277 5.40 1.13 2.31
C ILE A 277 4.09 0.39 2.43
N GLY A 278 4.07 -0.71 3.15
CA GLY A 278 2.85 -1.42 3.45
C GLY A 278 2.93 -2.14 4.78
N GLY A 279 1.81 -2.23 5.46
CA GLY A 279 1.79 -2.88 6.76
C GLY A 279 0.38 -3.11 7.29
N LYS A 280 0.32 -3.81 8.40
CA LYS A 280 -0.87 -4.07 9.19
C LYS A 280 -0.68 -3.62 10.62
N ILE A 281 -1.77 -3.28 11.25
CA ILE A 281 -1.83 -2.99 12.68
C ILE A 281 -3.00 -3.79 13.26
N THR A 282 -2.71 -4.67 14.20
CA THR A 282 -3.72 -5.51 14.85
C THR A 282 -3.96 -5.07 16.29
N PHE A 283 -5.23 -4.96 16.66
CA PHE A 283 -5.67 -4.51 17.97
C PHE A 283 -6.44 -5.66 18.65
N ASP A 284 -5.76 -6.44 19.48
CA ASP A 284 -6.36 -7.61 20.14
C ASP A 284 -7.54 -7.24 21.04
N GLY A 285 -7.53 -6.05 21.62
CA GLY A 285 -8.61 -5.56 22.46
C GLY A 285 -9.83 -5.00 21.70
N ASP A 286 -9.67 -4.71 20.41
CA ASP A 286 -10.76 -4.21 19.54
C ASP A 286 -10.39 -4.42 18.07
N ARG A 287 -10.80 -5.54 17.51
CA ARG A 287 -10.48 -5.92 16.13
C ARG A 287 -11.13 -5.01 15.08
N SER A 288 -12.12 -4.20 15.46
CA SER A 288 -12.69 -3.18 14.55
C SER A 288 -11.71 -2.06 14.22
N LEU A 289 -10.66 -1.91 15.00
CA LEU A 289 -9.55 -0.96 14.77
C LEU A 289 -8.44 -1.55 13.92
N ASP A 290 -8.45 -2.84 13.61
CA ASP A 290 -7.47 -3.45 12.73
C ASP A 290 -7.36 -2.65 11.44
N THR A 291 -6.14 -2.38 11.05
CA THR A 291 -5.84 -1.52 9.90
C THR A 291 -4.80 -2.19 9.02
N VAL A 292 -5.02 -2.17 7.72
CA VAL A 292 -3.97 -2.33 6.73
C VAL A 292 -3.72 -0.97 6.08
N PHE A 293 -2.50 -0.71 5.71
CA PHE A 293 -2.14 0.52 5.01
C PHE A 293 -1.10 0.26 3.92
N GLY A 294 -1.10 1.13 2.96
CA GLY A 294 -0.08 1.21 1.93
C GLY A 294 0.12 2.64 1.49
N GLY A 295 1.25 2.90 0.87
CA GLY A 295 1.56 4.23 0.39
C GLY A 295 2.84 4.28 -0.43
N VAL A 296 3.11 5.45 -0.99
CA VAL A 296 4.26 5.74 -1.84
C VAL A 296 5.13 6.81 -1.23
N SER A 297 6.40 6.82 -1.61
CA SER A 297 7.33 7.87 -1.19
C SER A 297 6.83 9.22 -1.69
N TYR A 298 6.78 10.18 -0.78
CA TYR A 298 6.32 11.54 -1.01
C TYR A 298 7.46 12.54 -0.94
N LYS A 299 8.30 12.44 0.10
CA LYS A 299 9.42 13.33 0.34
C LYS A 299 10.64 12.53 0.78
N LYS A 300 11.78 12.91 0.26
CA LYS A 300 13.08 12.31 0.58
C LYS A 300 14.02 13.38 1.10
N GLU A 301 14.71 13.08 2.18
CA GLU A 301 15.63 13.99 2.84
C GLU A 301 16.93 13.26 3.12
N LEU A 302 18.02 13.75 2.50
CA LEU A 302 19.36 13.24 2.79
C LEU A 302 19.82 13.68 4.18
N GLU A 303 20.71 12.92 4.77
CA GLU A 303 21.39 13.34 5.99
C GLU A 303 22.15 14.64 5.74
N SER A 304 21.82 15.70 6.51
CA SER A 304 22.54 16.96 6.39
C SER A 304 23.94 16.84 7.02
N THR A 305 24.90 17.55 6.45
CA THR A 305 26.26 17.65 7.03
C THR A 305 26.26 18.29 8.41
N THR A 306 25.26 19.10 8.73
CA THR A 306 25.06 19.75 10.03
C THR A 306 24.70 18.73 11.12
N ASP A 307 23.97 17.67 10.77
CA ASP A 307 23.62 16.61 11.73
C ASP A 307 24.83 15.72 12.05
N ARG A 308 25.85 15.68 11.19
CA ARG A 308 27.11 14.97 11.43
C ARG A 308 28.00 15.67 12.47
N GLU A 309 28.02 17.01 12.44
CA GLU A 309 28.86 17.78 13.38
C GLU A 309 28.35 17.70 14.82
N THR A 310 27.06 17.64 15.02
CA THR A 310 26.46 17.53 16.39
C THR A 310 26.70 16.18 17.03
N THR A 311 26.87 15.12 16.27
CA THR A 311 27.15 13.77 16.83
C THR A 311 28.61 13.60 17.27
N HIS A 312 29.51 14.42 16.79
CA HIS A 312 30.93 14.40 17.19
C HIS A 312 31.26 15.28 18.40
N LEU A 313 30.38 16.20 18.76
CA LEU A 313 30.58 17.13 19.90
C LEU A 313 30.05 16.59 21.24
N THR A 314 29.44 15.42 21.26
CA THR A 314 28.90 14.79 22.48
C THR A 314 29.69 13.54 22.90
N LYS A 315 31.03 13.55 22.72
CA LYS A 315 31.92 12.58 23.34
C LYS A 315 32.82 13.24 24.37
#